data_bfb790af657f7373dfc5785a78ed9ed0
#
_entry.id   bfb790af657f7373dfc5785a78ed9ed0
#
_cell.length_a   1.000
_cell.length_b   1.000
_cell.length_c   1.000
_cell.angle_alpha   90.00
_cell.angle_beta   90.00
_cell.angle_gamma   90.00
#
_symmetry.space_group_name_H-M   'P 1'
#
loop_
_entity.id
_entity.type
_entity.pdbx_description
1 polymer ?
#
loop_
_entity_poly.entity_id
_entity_poly.type
_entity_poly.pdbx_seq_one_letter_code
_entity_poly.pdbx_strand_id
1 'polypeptide(L)'
;VEDPAKPFFLGVQWHPECFILENNTCMMPIFHWLIQESTSFREAKKLHSRMITLDSHCDTPMFFDQGINFATRDKKILVDLHKMTEGHLDATIMVAYLKQLERTDEALSAATAKADRILNEIEEMVAKNCTAVDIAYTPADLCRLKKAGKKAVMLGIENGYAIGKDITNVERFRHRGVVYMT
;
A
#
# COMPACT_ATOMS: atom_id res chain seq x y z
N VAL A 1 -11.25 -7.84 2.60
CA VAL A 1 -10.75 -9.23 2.77
C VAL A 1 -10.91 -9.59 4.22
N GLU A 2 -11.62 -10.67 4.51
CA GLU A 2 -11.78 -11.23 5.86
C GLU A 2 -10.94 -12.49 6.01
N ASP A 3 -10.29 -12.65 7.15
CA ASP A 3 -9.66 -13.91 7.57
C ASP A 3 -10.47 -14.48 8.75
N PRO A 4 -11.30 -15.51 8.52
CA PRO A 4 -12.15 -16.06 9.58
C PRO A 4 -11.37 -16.78 10.71
N ALA A 5 -10.08 -17.06 10.50
CA ALA A 5 -9.21 -17.63 11.51
C ALA A 5 -8.65 -16.59 12.48
N LYS A 6 -8.89 -15.30 12.23
CA LYS A 6 -8.44 -14.19 13.08
C LYS A 6 -9.64 -13.42 13.61
N PRO A 7 -9.61 -12.98 14.86
CA PRO A 7 -10.75 -12.30 15.48
C PRO A 7 -11.14 -11.00 14.77
N PHE A 8 -10.23 -10.41 13.99
CA PHE A 8 -10.52 -9.23 13.17
C PHE A 8 -9.45 -9.02 12.10
N PHE A 9 -9.84 -9.11 10.83
CA PHE A 9 -9.03 -8.74 9.68
C PHE A 9 -9.94 -8.12 8.61
N LEU A 10 -9.83 -6.83 8.40
CA LEU A 10 -10.57 -6.10 7.37
C LEU A 10 -9.61 -5.26 6.55
N GLY A 11 -9.60 -5.47 5.26
CA GLY A 11 -8.92 -4.62 4.29
C GLY A 11 -9.93 -3.92 3.39
N VAL A 12 -9.79 -2.63 3.20
CA VAL A 12 -10.58 -1.83 2.26
C VAL A 12 -9.67 -1.30 1.15
N GLN A 13 -10.17 -1.27 -0.07
CA GLN A 13 -9.41 -0.84 -1.26
C GLN A 13 -9.75 0.60 -1.69
N TRP A 14 -10.61 1.28 -0.95
CA TRP A 14 -11.00 2.66 -1.21
C TRP A 14 -10.79 3.50 0.05
N HIS A 15 -10.89 4.79 -0.09
CA HIS A 15 -10.72 5.77 0.99
C HIS A 15 -12.05 6.07 1.69
N PRO A 16 -12.50 5.25 2.66
CA PRO A 16 -13.79 5.46 3.32
C PRO A 16 -13.85 6.77 4.10
N GLU A 17 -12.71 7.31 4.53
CA GLU A 17 -12.59 8.61 5.20
C GLU A 17 -13.01 9.78 4.30
N CYS A 18 -12.84 9.68 2.98
CA CYS A 18 -13.27 10.72 2.04
C CYS A 18 -14.79 10.92 2.07
N PHE A 19 -15.56 9.85 2.25
CA PHE A 19 -17.03 9.95 2.36
C PHE A 19 -17.47 10.74 3.59
N ILE A 20 -16.71 10.63 4.69
CA ILE A 20 -17.00 11.40 5.92
C ILE A 20 -16.72 12.89 5.69
N LEU A 21 -15.64 13.24 5.02
CA LEU A 21 -15.29 14.62 4.69
C LEU A 21 -16.33 15.28 3.78
N GLU A 22 -17.02 14.51 2.95
CA GLU A 22 -18.11 14.94 2.08
C GLU A 22 -19.50 14.88 2.74
N ASN A 23 -19.57 14.66 4.06
CA ASN A 23 -20.81 14.42 4.82
C ASN A 23 -21.62 13.20 4.32
N ASN A 24 -20.99 12.27 3.62
CA ASN A 24 -21.62 11.04 3.18
C ASN A 24 -21.45 9.95 4.24
N THR A 25 -22.55 9.50 4.81
CA THR A 25 -22.57 8.56 5.94
C THR A 25 -22.64 7.09 5.53
N CYS A 26 -22.60 6.76 4.24
CA CYS A 26 -22.77 5.38 3.75
C CYS A 26 -21.70 4.40 4.30
N MET A 27 -20.50 4.89 4.66
CA MET A 27 -19.42 4.09 5.26
C MET A 27 -19.41 4.12 6.78
N MET A 28 -20.27 4.92 7.42
CA MET A 28 -20.35 5.00 8.90
C MET A 28 -20.58 3.65 9.59
N PRO A 29 -21.32 2.67 9.02
CA PRO A 29 -21.47 1.37 9.66
C PRO A 29 -20.13 0.65 9.93
N ILE A 30 -19.12 0.80 9.07
CA ILE A 30 -17.78 0.22 9.27
C ILE A 30 -17.13 0.84 10.52
N PHE A 31 -17.22 2.15 10.66
CA PHE A 31 -16.64 2.86 11.81
C PHE A 31 -17.43 2.61 13.09
N HIS A 32 -18.77 2.57 13.02
CA HIS A 32 -19.62 2.22 14.17
C HIS A 32 -19.35 0.81 14.67
N TRP A 33 -19.17 -0.15 13.78
CA TRP A 33 -18.83 -1.52 14.17
C TRP A 33 -17.48 -1.57 14.89
N LEU A 34 -16.45 -0.87 14.39
CA LEU A 34 -15.16 -0.74 15.08
C LEU A 34 -15.30 -0.16 16.50
N ILE A 35 -16.19 0.82 16.67
CA ILE A 35 -16.46 1.45 17.96
C ILE A 35 -17.24 0.50 18.88
N GLN A 36 -18.20 -0.26 18.36
CA GLN A 36 -19.01 -1.20 19.14
C GLN A 36 -18.19 -2.37 19.71
N GLU A 37 -17.15 -2.81 18.98
CA GLU A 37 -16.20 -3.83 19.47
C GLU A 37 -15.27 -3.30 20.57
N SER A 38 -15.36 -2.02 20.89
CA SER A 38 -14.50 -1.32 21.83
C SER A 38 -15.35 -0.49 22.80
N THR A 39 -15.38 -0.87 24.09
CA THR A 39 -16.19 -0.18 25.12
C THR A 39 -15.55 1.10 25.63
N SER A 40 -14.30 1.35 25.24
CA SER A 40 -13.56 2.56 25.64
C SER A 40 -12.43 2.89 24.65
N PHE A 41 -11.99 4.15 24.64
CA PHE A 41 -10.83 4.60 23.85
C PHE A 41 -9.56 3.76 24.14
N ARG A 42 -9.40 3.29 25.37
CA ARG A 42 -8.27 2.44 25.76
C ARG A 42 -8.35 1.06 25.10
N GLU A 43 -9.54 0.49 25.02
CA GLU A 43 -9.78 -0.80 24.36
C GLU A 43 -9.68 -0.67 22.86
N ALA A 44 -10.17 0.42 22.27
CA ALA A 44 -9.97 0.74 20.86
C ALA A 44 -8.49 0.78 20.50
N LYS A 45 -7.66 1.46 21.30
CA LYS A 45 -6.20 1.47 21.11
C LYS A 45 -5.57 0.09 21.22
N LYS A 46 -6.00 -0.71 22.19
CA LYS A 46 -5.51 -2.10 22.34
C LYS A 46 -5.90 -2.96 21.14
N LEU A 47 -7.14 -2.83 20.68
CA LEU A 47 -7.62 -3.55 19.51
C LEU A 47 -6.81 -3.14 18.27
N HIS A 48 -6.69 -1.84 18.01
CA HIS A 48 -5.94 -1.29 16.88
C HIS A 48 -4.47 -1.75 16.88
N SER A 49 -3.81 -1.75 18.04
CA SER A 49 -2.42 -2.22 18.15
C SER A 49 -2.23 -3.71 17.85
N ARG A 50 -3.27 -4.52 17.99
CA ARG A 50 -3.28 -5.97 17.73
C ARG A 50 -3.63 -6.31 16.28
N MET A 51 -4.38 -5.44 15.60
CA MET A 51 -4.71 -5.61 14.19
C MET A 51 -3.48 -5.33 13.31
N ILE A 52 -3.45 -5.91 12.12
CA ILE A 52 -2.60 -5.43 11.03
C ILE A 52 -3.41 -4.45 10.21
N THR A 53 -2.91 -3.23 10.10
CA THR A 53 -3.52 -2.17 9.31
C THR A 53 -2.77 -2.05 7.98
N LEU A 54 -3.50 -2.12 6.88
CA LEU A 54 -2.96 -2.08 5.53
C LEU A 54 -3.71 -1.05 4.70
N ASP A 55 -2.97 -0.07 4.15
CA ASP A 55 -3.42 0.74 3.04
C ASP A 55 -3.16 -0.04 1.74
N SER A 56 -4.23 -0.42 1.05
CA SER A 56 -4.15 -1.30 -0.11
C SER A 56 -3.77 -0.59 -1.41
N HIS A 57 -3.58 0.75 -1.40
CA HIS A 57 -3.19 1.51 -2.59
C HIS A 57 -2.57 2.85 -2.23
N CYS A 58 -1.30 3.04 -2.55
CA CYS A 58 -0.56 4.26 -2.24
C CYS A 58 0.27 4.74 -3.42
N ASP A 59 -0.02 5.95 -3.89
CA ASP A 59 0.61 6.60 -5.04
C ASP A 59 1.86 7.43 -4.67
N THR A 60 2.36 7.33 -3.46
CA THR A 60 3.59 8.03 -3.05
C THR A 60 4.75 7.85 -4.06
N PRO A 61 4.93 6.67 -4.73
CA PRO A 61 5.99 6.50 -5.73
C PRO A 61 5.92 7.47 -6.92
N MET A 62 4.75 8.04 -7.22
CA MET A 62 4.62 9.05 -8.28
C MET A 62 5.45 10.33 -8.03
N PHE A 63 5.93 10.52 -6.81
CA PHE A 63 6.67 11.70 -6.38
C PHE A 63 8.17 11.44 -6.16
N PHE A 64 8.65 10.21 -6.36
CA PHE A 64 10.05 9.86 -6.11
C PHE A 64 11.00 10.57 -7.08
N ASP A 65 10.59 10.77 -8.32
CA ASP A 65 11.32 11.55 -9.33
C ASP A 65 11.47 13.04 -8.95
N GLN A 66 10.66 13.52 -7.99
CA GLN A 66 10.74 14.88 -7.44
C GLN A 66 11.63 14.96 -6.19
N GLY A 67 12.39 13.91 -5.89
CA GLY A 67 13.31 13.84 -4.77
C GLY A 67 12.64 13.61 -3.41
N ILE A 68 11.39 13.14 -3.38
CA ILE A 68 10.70 12.79 -2.15
C ILE A 68 11.39 11.61 -1.48
N ASN A 69 11.67 11.75 -0.20
CA ASN A 69 12.19 10.67 0.64
C ASN A 69 11.08 10.20 1.59
N PHE A 70 10.64 8.97 1.41
CA PHE A 70 9.60 8.34 2.22
C PHE A 70 9.96 8.26 3.73
N ALA A 71 11.24 8.27 4.07
CA ALA A 71 11.70 8.26 5.46
C ALA A 71 11.58 9.62 6.16
N THR A 72 11.37 10.69 5.42
CA THR A 72 11.22 12.05 5.96
C THR A 72 9.78 12.51 5.84
N ARG A 73 9.34 13.31 6.84
CA ARG A 73 8.01 13.92 6.76
C ARG A 73 7.97 14.94 5.63
N ASP A 74 7.06 14.73 4.67
CA ASP A 74 6.82 15.65 3.59
C ASP A 74 5.34 16.00 3.48
N LYS A 75 5.04 17.29 3.21
CA LYS A 75 3.67 17.79 3.04
C LYS A 75 3.06 17.42 1.68
N LYS A 76 3.89 17.07 0.69
CA LYS A 76 3.45 16.75 -0.68
C LYS A 76 2.86 15.35 -0.80
N ILE A 77 3.21 14.44 0.10
CA ILE A 77 2.74 13.06 0.10
C ILE A 77 1.85 12.79 1.31
N LEU A 78 0.88 11.91 1.16
CA LEU A 78 -0.07 11.56 2.22
C LEU A 78 0.46 10.43 3.12
N VAL A 79 1.36 9.60 2.61
CA VAL A 79 1.93 8.46 3.32
C VAL A 79 3.46 8.58 3.32
N ASP A 80 4.04 8.67 4.50
CA ASP A 80 5.47 8.54 4.80
C ASP A 80 5.66 7.78 6.11
N LEU A 81 6.87 7.37 6.45
CA LEU A 81 7.15 6.56 7.66
C LEU A 81 6.71 7.24 8.95
N HIS A 82 6.76 8.58 9.02
CA HIS A 82 6.29 9.34 10.19
C HIS A 82 4.77 9.28 10.31
N LYS A 83 4.04 9.54 9.22
CA LYS A 83 2.58 9.48 9.18
C LYS A 83 2.07 8.06 9.40
N MET A 84 2.74 7.05 8.82
CA MET A 84 2.42 5.64 9.11
C MET A 84 2.57 5.32 10.61
N THR A 85 3.58 5.88 11.26
CA THR A 85 3.81 5.66 12.69
C THR A 85 2.74 6.36 13.53
N GLU A 86 2.45 7.61 13.25
CA GLU A 86 1.43 8.40 13.96
C GLU A 86 0.01 7.86 13.77
N GLY A 87 -0.32 7.44 12.53
CA GLY A 87 -1.61 6.83 12.19
C GLY A 87 -1.72 5.36 12.55
N HIS A 88 -0.66 4.77 13.13
CA HIS A 88 -0.58 3.32 13.41
C HIS A 88 -0.85 2.46 12.17
N LEU A 89 -0.48 2.92 10.99
CA LEU A 89 -0.51 2.14 9.75
C LEU A 89 0.69 1.19 9.74
N ASP A 90 0.45 -0.10 9.62
CA ASP A 90 1.50 -1.11 9.64
C ASP A 90 2.10 -1.37 8.26
N ALA A 91 1.25 -1.33 7.23
CA ALA A 91 1.63 -1.66 5.87
C ALA A 91 0.94 -0.77 4.83
N THR A 92 1.59 -0.60 3.68
CA THR A 92 1.00 0.04 2.50
C THR A 92 1.41 -0.71 1.24
N ILE A 93 0.53 -0.76 0.23
CA ILE A 93 0.90 -1.25 -1.10
C ILE A 93 1.29 -0.05 -1.94
N MET A 94 2.58 0.10 -2.22
CA MET A 94 3.10 1.13 -3.10
C MET A 94 2.93 0.73 -4.55
N VAL A 95 2.38 1.63 -5.34
CA VAL A 95 1.89 1.32 -6.67
C VAL A 95 2.73 2.00 -7.75
N ALA A 96 3.16 1.22 -8.73
CA ALA A 96 3.68 1.76 -9.97
C ALA A 96 2.52 2.19 -10.87
N TYR A 97 2.17 3.47 -10.82
CA TYR A 97 1.12 4.06 -11.64
C TYR A 97 1.58 4.32 -13.07
N LEU A 98 0.78 3.89 -14.03
CA LEU A 98 1.00 4.07 -15.45
C LEU A 98 -0.20 4.74 -16.11
N LYS A 99 -0.01 5.97 -16.59
CA LYS A 99 -1.03 6.62 -17.39
C LYS A 99 -1.25 5.83 -18.69
N GLN A 100 -2.52 5.56 -19.03
CA GLN A 100 -2.89 4.95 -20.30
C GLN A 100 -2.50 5.89 -21.45
N LEU A 101 -1.73 5.37 -22.39
CA LEU A 101 -1.31 6.03 -23.62
C LEU A 101 -1.76 5.20 -24.83
N GLU A 102 -1.19 5.50 -26.01
CA GLU A 102 -1.41 4.75 -27.23
C GLU A 102 -0.89 3.30 -27.13
N ARG A 103 -1.44 2.41 -27.95
CA ARG A 103 -1.05 0.99 -27.98
C ARG A 103 -0.09 0.68 -29.14
N THR A 104 0.87 1.59 -29.39
CA THR A 104 1.98 1.29 -30.30
C THR A 104 3.02 0.40 -29.60
N ASP A 105 3.85 -0.27 -30.34
CA ASP A 105 4.88 -1.17 -29.81
C ASP A 105 5.87 -0.41 -28.92
N GLU A 106 6.24 0.78 -29.32
CA GLU A 106 7.14 1.66 -28.59
C GLU A 106 6.51 2.12 -27.27
N ALA A 107 5.23 2.53 -27.29
CA ALA A 107 4.53 2.99 -26.10
C ALA A 107 4.30 1.85 -25.10
N LEU A 108 3.96 0.66 -25.58
CA LEU A 108 3.79 -0.53 -24.73
C LEU A 108 5.13 -0.97 -24.10
N SER A 109 6.22 -0.97 -24.87
CA SER A 109 7.56 -1.26 -24.35
C SER A 109 8.00 -0.23 -23.31
N ALA A 110 7.76 1.06 -23.57
CA ALA A 110 8.07 2.14 -22.64
C ALA A 110 7.25 2.04 -21.33
N ALA A 111 5.98 1.59 -21.41
CA ALA A 111 5.14 1.37 -20.24
C ALA A 111 5.71 0.27 -19.34
N THR A 112 6.09 -0.86 -19.93
CA THR A 112 6.73 -1.97 -19.18
C THR A 112 8.03 -1.50 -18.51
N ALA A 113 8.88 -0.79 -19.24
CA ALA A 113 10.13 -0.25 -18.70
C ALA A 113 9.89 0.81 -17.60
N LYS A 114 8.82 1.62 -17.71
CA LYS A 114 8.43 2.58 -16.67
C LYS A 114 7.97 1.86 -15.40
N ALA A 115 7.18 0.79 -15.51
CA ALA A 115 6.78 0.00 -14.36
C ALA A 115 8.00 -0.57 -13.63
N ASP A 116 8.95 -1.15 -14.36
CA ASP A 116 10.18 -1.69 -13.77
C ASP A 116 10.99 -0.61 -13.05
N ARG A 117 11.10 0.59 -13.63
CA ARG A 117 11.82 1.70 -13.00
C ARG A 117 11.17 2.12 -11.69
N ILE A 118 9.84 2.31 -11.65
CA ILE A 118 9.15 2.71 -10.42
C ILE A 118 9.27 1.62 -9.35
N LEU A 119 9.16 0.36 -9.72
CA LEU A 119 9.35 -0.74 -8.78
C LEU A 119 10.78 -0.77 -8.23
N ASN A 120 11.81 -0.50 -9.06
CA ASN A 120 13.20 -0.35 -8.59
C ASN A 120 13.33 0.80 -7.57
N GLU A 121 12.73 1.94 -7.87
CA GLU A 121 12.73 3.11 -6.97
C GLU A 121 12.11 2.79 -5.61
N ILE A 122 11.00 2.02 -5.57
CA ILE A 122 10.37 1.55 -4.34
C ILE A 122 11.33 0.63 -3.57
N GLU A 123 11.90 -0.37 -4.23
CA GLU A 123 12.83 -1.33 -3.61
C GLU A 123 14.09 -0.64 -3.06
N GLU A 124 14.66 0.29 -3.83
CA GLU A 124 15.81 1.09 -3.38
C GLU A 124 15.47 1.96 -2.17
N MET A 125 14.30 2.59 -2.18
CA MET A 125 13.84 3.41 -1.06
C MET A 125 13.67 2.56 0.20
N VAL A 126 13.09 1.37 0.10
CA VAL A 126 12.97 0.42 1.22
C VAL A 126 14.34 -0.03 1.70
N ALA A 127 15.24 -0.40 0.78
CA ALA A 127 16.59 -0.85 1.12
C ALA A 127 17.39 0.23 1.87
N LYS A 128 17.29 1.49 1.45
CA LYS A 128 17.93 2.63 2.14
C LYS A 128 17.40 2.86 3.55
N ASN A 129 16.19 2.38 3.86
CA ASN A 129 15.51 2.57 5.14
C ASN A 129 15.21 1.25 5.86
N CYS A 130 15.99 0.20 5.59
CA CYS A 130 15.77 -1.18 6.02
C CYS A 130 15.68 -1.39 7.54
N THR A 131 16.10 -0.42 8.35
CA THR A 131 15.92 -0.45 9.81
C THR A 131 14.48 -0.20 10.24
N ALA A 132 13.70 0.58 9.45
CA ALA A 132 12.36 1.02 9.78
C ALA A 132 11.26 0.39 8.89
N VAL A 133 11.60 -0.05 7.68
CA VAL A 133 10.67 -0.60 6.70
C VAL A 133 11.31 -1.75 5.94
N ASP A 134 10.48 -2.68 5.47
CA ASP A 134 10.93 -3.81 4.64
C ASP A 134 9.84 -4.23 3.67
N ILE A 135 10.21 -4.97 2.60
CA ILE A 135 9.25 -5.52 1.65
C ILE A 135 8.53 -6.72 2.26
N ALA A 136 7.22 -6.76 2.11
CA ALA A 136 6.38 -7.90 2.44
C ALA A 136 5.82 -8.52 1.14
N TYR A 137 5.99 -9.81 0.98
CA TYR A 137 5.50 -10.57 -0.17
C TYR A 137 4.26 -11.39 0.18
N THR A 138 4.05 -11.65 1.46
CA THR A 138 2.98 -12.52 1.97
C THR A 138 2.33 -11.91 3.21
N PRO A 139 1.10 -12.32 3.56
CA PRO A 139 0.50 -11.96 4.85
C PRO A 139 1.33 -12.35 6.08
N ALA A 140 2.09 -13.44 5.98
CA ALA A 140 3.00 -13.86 7.05
C ALA A 140 4.14 -12.84 7.26
N ASP A 141 4.63 -12.21 6.18
CA ASP A 141 5.63 -11.15 6.29
C ASP A 141 5.09 -9.92 7.00
N LEU A 142 3.83 -9.55 6.78
CA LEU A 142 3.19 -8.44 7.50
C LEU A 142 3.22 -8.68 9.01
N CYS A 143 2.86 -9.90 9.43
CA CYS A 143 2.92 -10.30 10.84
C CYS A 143 4.34 -10.27 11.39
N ARG A 144 5.31 -10.77 10.63
CA ARG A 144 6.72 -10.81 11.01
C ARG A 144 7.28 -9.40 11.18
N LEU A 145 7.03 -8.51 10.22
CA LEU A 145 7.53 -7.14 10.22
C LEU A 145 6.90 -6.32 11.35
N LYS A 146 5.59 -6.45 11.57
CA LYS A 146 4.93 -5.80 12.70
C LYS A 146 5.56 -6.23 14.03
N LYS A 147 5.80 -7.53 14.23
CA LYS A 147 6.48 -8.03 15.43
C LYS A 147 7.91 -7.49 15.58
N ALA A 148 8.60 -7.25 14.48
CA ALA A 148 9.92 -6.64 14.47
C ALA A 148 9.91 -5.11 14.65
N GLY A 149 8.73 -4.48 14.77
CA GLY A 149 8.59 -3.02 14.89
C GLY A 149 8.85 -2.26 13.59
N LYS A 150 8.87 -2.97 12.45
CA LYS A 150 9.05 -2.37 11.12
C LYS A 150 7.71 -2.14 10.43
N LYS A 151 7.68 -1.13 9.58
CA LYS A 151 6.61 -0.95 8.60
C LYS A 151 6.81 -1.92 7.43
N ALA A 152 5.72 -2.24 6.73
CA ALA A 152 5.77 -3.10 5.56
C ALA A 152 5.38 -2.33 4.29
N VAL A 153 6.08 -2.59 3.21
CA VAL A 153 5.71 -2.17 1.86
C VAL A 153 5.45 -3.41 1.02
N MET A 154 4.34 -3.45 0.32
CA MET A 154 4.06 -4.42 -0.74
C MET A 154 4.07 -3.70 -2.08
N LEU A 155 4.28 -4.44 -3.16
CA LEU A 155 4.38 -3.89 -4.51
C LEU A 155 3.06 -4.07 -5.26
N GLY A 156 2.57 -3.01 -5.90
CA GLY A 156 1.42 -3.05 -6.80
C GLY A 156 1.72 -2.39 -8.14
N ILE A 157 0.90 -2.65 -9.13
CA ILE A 157 0.92 -1.95 -10.41
C ILE A 157 -0.50 -1.45 -10.69
N GLU A 158 -0.63 -0.16 -10.99
CA GLU A 158 -1.88 0.39 -11.48
C GLU A 158 -1.81 0.60 -12.98
N ASN A 159 -2.76 0.00 -13.65
CA ASN A 159 -2.94 -0.12 -15.08
C ASN A 159 -2.17 -1.29 -15.71
N GLY A 160 -2.91 -2.31 -16.14
CA GLY A 160 -2.40 -3.46 -16.90
C GLY A 160 -1.67 -3.09 -18.20
N TYR A 161 -1.64 -1.82 -18.57
CA TYR A 161 -0.81 -1.26 -19.64
C TYR A 161 0.69 -1.63 -19.50
N ALA A 162 1.14 -1.88 -18.24
CA ALA A 162 2.48 -2.36 -17.92
C ALA A 162 2.80 -3.74 -18.52
N ILE A 163 1.80 -4.56 -18.84
CA ILE A 163 2.02 -5.89 -19.44
C ILE A 163 2.61 -5.76 -20.85
N GLY A 164 2.30 -4.66 -21.53
CA GLY A 164 2.70 -4.46 -22.90
C GLY A 164 2.05 -5.49 -23.83
N LYS A 165 2.81 -6.05 -24.76
CA LYS A 165 2.37 -7.11 -25.68
C LYS A 165 2.69 -8.53 -25.18
N ASP A 166 3.50 -8.65 -24.14
CA ASP A 166 3.98 -9.94 -23.66
C ASP A 166 3.29 -10.32 -22.37
N ILE A 167 2.32 -11.24 -22.45
CA ILE A 167 1.56 -11.73 -21.31
C ILE A 167 2.46 -12.38 -20.25
N THR A 168 3.66 -12.84 -20.59
CA THR A 168 4.62 -13.39 -19.62
C THR A 168 5.10 -12.34 -18.61
N ASN A 169 4.93 -11.05 -18.90
CA ASN A 169 5.19 -9.98 -17.95
C ASN A 169 4.32 -10.07 -16.69
N VAL A 170 3.13 -10.66 -16.74
CA VAL A 170 2.30 -10.91 -15.56
C VAL A 170 3.06 -11.82 -14.57
N GLU A 171 3.60 -12.93 -15.07
CA GLU A 171 4.36 -13.85 -14.23
C GLU A 171 5.69 -13.25 -13.77
N ARG A 172 6.36 -12.50 -14.63
CA ARG A 172 7.58 -11.77 -14.30
C ARG A 172 7.36 -10.78 -13.15
N PHE A 173 6.30 -9.97 -13.20
CA PHE A 173 5.95 -9.05 -12.12
C PHE A 173 5.53 -9.79 -10.84
N ARG A 174 4.79 -10.90 -10.97
CA ARG A 174 4.48 -11.76 -9.82
C ARG A 174 5.75 -12.29 -9.14
N HIS A 175 6.69 -12.81 -9.91
CA HIS A 175 7.97 -13.29 -9.36
C HIS A 175 8.79 -12.19 -8.71
N ARG A 176 8.65 -10.96 -9.16
CA ARG A 176 9.24 -9.79 -8.53
C ARG A 176 8.58 -9.41 -7.20
N GLY A 177 7.40 -9.94 -6.92
CA GLY A 177 6.66 -9.71 -5.68
C GLY A 177 5.49 -8.74 -5.80
N VAL A 178 5.09 -8.39 -7.02
CA VAL A 178 3.86 -7.61 -7.24
C VAL A 178 2.66 -8.45 -6.81
N VAL A 179 1.86 -7.91 -5.88
CA VAL A 179 0.74 -8.62 -5.27
C VAL A 179 -0.59 -8.42 -6.00
N TYR A 180 -0.71 -7.33 -6.75
CA TYR A 180 -1.84 -7.09 -7.65
C TYR A 180 -1.46 -6.17 -8.82
N MET A 181 -2.27 -6.23 -9.85
CA MET A 181 -2.29 -5.31 -10.99
C MET A 181 -3.75 -4.97 -11.31
N THR A 182 -4.09 -3.68 -11.51
CA THR A 182 -5.43 -3.20 -11.88
C THR A 182 -5.56 -2.98 -13.38
#